data_7c27232e1997a4897faaa30ca0414e2e
#
_entry.id   7c27232e1997a4897faaa30ca0414e2e
#
_cell.length_a   1.000
_cell.length_b   1.000
_cell.length_c   1.000
_cell.angle_alpha   90.00
_cell.angle_beta   90.00
_cell.angle_gamma   90.00
#
_symmetry.space_group_name_H-M   'P 1'
#
loop_
_entity.id
_entity.type
_entity.pdbx_description
1 polymer ?
#
loop_
_entity_poly.entity_id
_entity_poly.type
_entity_poly.pdbx_seq_one_letter_code
_entity_poly.pdbx_strand_id
1 'polypeptide(L)'
;DSGLSETDISNDRTGIIVGSGGPSTKSFFKAHNIVRETGSPKRIGPFGVTKGMSSTVSACLATPFKIRGVNYSITSACSTSAHCIGNGTELIQMGKQDIVFAGGGEELDWTLSCLFDAMGAMSSKYNDAPETASRTYDANRDGFVIAGGGGVVVLEELEHALARGARIYGEVTGYGATSDG
;
A
#
# COMPACT_ATOMS: atom_id res chain seq x y z
N ASP A 1 -3.69 -16.09 7.45
CA ASP A 1 -4.12 -16.19 8.87
C ASP A 1 -5.56 -15.71 9.12
N SER A 2 -6.25 -15.22 8.07
CA SER A 2 -7.65 -14.78 8.16
C SER A 2 -8.65 -15.94 8.34
N GLY A 3 -8.26 -17.16 8.02
CA GLY A 3 -9.14 -18.33 7.99
C GLY A 3 -10.18 -18.32 6.86
N LEU A 4 -10.06 -17.40 5.90
CA LEU A 4 -10.94 -17.34 4.72
C LEU A 4 -10.67 -18.51 3.78
N SER A 5 -11.75 -19.10 3.25
CA SER A 5 -11.69 -20.11 2.21
C SER A 5 -11.42 -19.48 0.82
N GLU A 6 -11.08 -20.31 -0.16
CA GLU A 6 -10.93 -19.80 -1.55
C GLU A 6 -12.25 -19.22 -2.08
N THR A 7 -13.39 -19.75 -1.67
CA THR A 7 -14.72 -19.26 -2.06
C THR A 7 -15.06 -17.93 -1.39
N ASP A 8 -14.60 -17.69 -0.17
CA ASP A 8 -14.75 -16.40 0.50
C ASP A 8 -13.87 -15.33 -0.16
N ILE A 9 -12.71 -15.72 -0.68
CA ILE A 9 -11.78 -14.81 -1.34
C ILE A 9 -12.23 -14.50 -2.77
N SER A 10 -12.59 -15.52 -3.55
CA SER A 10 -12.91 -15.40 -4.97
C SER A 10 -14.41 -15.33 -5.25
N ASN A 11 -15.03 -14.24 -4.84
CA ASN A 11 -16.45 -13.94 -5.12
C ASN A 11 -16.65 -12.42 -5.30
N ASP A 12 -17.84 -12.03 -5.77
CA ASP A 12 -18.13 -10.64 -6.14
C ASP A 12 -18.33 -9.72 -4.91
N ARG A 13 -18.41 -10.31 -3.70
CA ARG A 13 -18.56 -9.61 -2.43
C ARG A 13 -17.23 -9.41 -1.69
N THR A 14 -16.11 -9.91 -2.24
CA THR A 14 -14.78 -9.74 -1.69
C THR A 14 -13.94 -8.84 -2.58
N GLY A 15 -13.53 -7.69 -2.05
CA GLY A 15 -12.76 -6.67 -2.74
C GLY A 15 -11.35 -6.50 -2.20
N ILE A 16 -10.57 -5.66 -2.90
CA ILE A 16 -9.22 -5.25 -2.51
C ILE A 16 -9.04 -3.75 -2.75
N ILE A 17 -8.60 -3.03 -1.72
CA ILE A 17 -8.22 -1.62 -1.78
C ILE A 17 -6.85 -1.50 -1.10
N VAL A 18 -5.80 -1.55 -1.89
CA VAL A 18 -4.42 -1.50 -1.40
C VAL A 18 -3.63 -0.53 -2.25
N GLY A 19 -2.95 0.40 -1.62
CA GLY A 19 -2.23 1.46 -2.32
C GLY A 19 -0.75 1.53 -1.96
N SER A 20 -0.08 2.51 -2.59
CA SER A 20 1.29 2.91 -2.31
C SER A 20 1.34 4.42 -2.27
N GLY A 21 2.28 5.01 -1.53
CA GLY A 21 2.48 6.46 -1.47
C GLY A 21 2.83 7.09 -2.82
N GLY A 22 3.35 6.30 -3.74
CA GLY A 22 3.67 6.72 -5.10
C GLY A 22 3.97 5.53 -6.02
N PRO A 23 4.18 5.79 -7.32
CA PRO A 23 4.62 4.78 -8.26
C PRO A 23 6.08 4.38 -8.00
N SER A 24 6.51 3.22 -8.53
CA SER A 24 7.90 2.76 -8.44
C SER A 24 8.86 3.69 -9.18
N THR A 25 9.57 4.54 -8.44
CA THR A 25 10.61 5.43 -8.96
C THR A 25 11.77 4.64 -9.56
N LYS A 26 12.13 3.52 -8.94
CA LYS A 26 13.10 2.55 -9.46
C LYS A 26 12.76 2.05 -10.85
N SER A 27 11.50 1.67 -11.07
CA SER A 27 11.05 1.15 -12.35
C SER A 27 11.10 2.21 -13.45
N PHE A 28 10.72 3.45 -13.15
CA PHE A 28 10.85 4.59 -14.08
C PHE A 28 12.31 4.90 -14.40
N PHE A 29 13.15 5.00 -13.37
CA PHE A 29 14.59 5.28 -13.55
C PHE A 29 15.24 4.22 -14.43
N LYS A 30 14.97 2.94 -14.18
CA LYS A 30 15.47 1.83 -15.01
C LYS A 30 14.97 1.92 -16.45
N ALA A 31 13.68 2.19 -16.65
CA ALA A 31 13.10 2.30 -17.99
C ALA A 31 13.71 3.47 -18.77
N HIS A 32 13.87 4.63 -18.15
CA HIS A 32 14.51 5.80 -18.77
C HIS A 32 15.96 5.52 -19.17
N ASN A 33 16.74 4.88 -18.29
CA ASN A 33 18.12 4.55 -18.60
C ASN A 33 18.23 3.58 -19.79
N ILE A 34 17.37 2.56 -19.87
CA ILE A 34 17.32 1.67 -21.02
C ILE A 34 17.12 2.45 -22.33
N VAL A 35 16.19 3.39 -22.36
CA VAL A 35 15.92 4.19 -23.56
C VAL A 35 17.11 5.12 -23.87
N ARG A 36 17.69 5.75 -22.87
CA ARG A 36 18.87 6.63 -23.06
C ARG A 36 20.09 5.88 -23.62
N GLU A 37 20.34 4.69 -23.11
CA GLU A 37 21.51 3.89 -23.50
C GLU A 37 21.33 3.20 -24.85
N THR A 38 20.10 2.78 -25.17
CA THR A 38 19.85 1.92 -26.35
C THR A 38 19.13 2.62 -27.49
N GLY A 39 18.61 3.84 -27.27
CA GLY A 39 17.74 4.54 -28.21
C GLY A 39 16.38 3.85 -28.46
N SER A 40 16.02 2.84 -27.64
CA SER A 40 14.83 2.02 -27.90
C SER A 40 14.15 1.54 -26.60
N PRO A 41 12.81 1.55 -26.53
CA PRO A 41 12.07 1.02 -25.37
C PRO A 41 11.96 -0.51 -25.36
N LYS A 42 12.38 -1.21 -26.41
CA LYS A 42 12.17 -2.68 -26.57
C LYS A 42 12.72 -3.50 -25.40
N ARG A 43 13.80 -3.05 -24.75
CA ARG A 43 14.41 -3.77 -23.63
C ARG A 43 13.78 -3.52 -22.26
N ILE A 44 12.81 -2.61 -22.16
CA ILE A 44 12.04 -2.38 -20.92
C ILE A 44 11.25 -3.64 -20.54
N GLY A 45 10.77 -4.35 -21.57
CA GLY A 45 9.96 -5.56 -21.40
C GLY A 45 8.47 -5.25 -21.19
N PRO A 46 7.62 -6.30 -21.16
CA PRO A 46 6.17 -6.15 -21.19
C PRO A 46 5.55 -5.62 -19.88
N PHE A 47 6.28 -5.69 -18.77
CA PHE A 47 5.77 -5.34 -17.44
C PHE A 47 6.15 -3.92 -16.99
N GLY A 48 6.70 -3.09 -17.87
CA GLY A 48 7.14 -1.74 -17.52
C GLY A 48 6.01 -0.87 -16.97
N VAL A 49 4.86 -0.86 -17.64
CA VAL A 49 3.68 -0.11 -17.20
C VAL A 49 3.14 -0.66 -15.88
N THR A 50 2.95 -1.98 -15.79
CA THR A 50 2.41 -2.63 -14.58
C THR A 50 3.28 -2.38 -13.34
N LYS A 51 4.60 -2.30 -13.50
CA LYS A 51 5.52 -1.99 -12.39
C LYS A 51 5.51 -0.53 -11.98
N GLY A 52 5.20 0.38 -12.91
CA GLY A 52 5.27 1.83 -12.67
C GLY A 52 3.92 2.50 -12.39
N MET A 53 2.79 1.83 -12.59
CA MET A 53 1.48 2.44 -12.35
C MET A 53 1.18 2.56 -10.85
N SER A 54 0.44 3.60 -10.44
CA SER A 54 0.06 3.83 -9.04
C SER A 54 -0.88 2.76 -8.47
N SER A 55 -1.57 2.01 -9.33
CA SER A 55 -2.45 0.88 -8.96
C SER A 55 -1.76 -0.48 -8.96
N THR A 56 -0.42 -0.52 -9.03
CA THR A 56 0.36 -1.77 -9.08
C THR A 56 0.00 -2.73 -7.95
N VAL A 57 -0.10 -2.23 -6.71
CA VAL A 57 -0.28 -3.08 -5.53
C VAL A 57 -1.59 -3.85 -5.60
N SER A 58 -2.72 -3.16 -5.81
CA SER A 58 -4.03 -3.82 -5.90
C SER A 58 -4.14 -4.74 -7.12
N ALA A 59 -3.66 -4.29 -8.29
CA ALA A 59 -3.71 -5.07 -9.52
C ALA A 59 -2.89 -6.37 -9.44
N CYS A 60 -1.68 -6.29 -8.88
CA CYS A 60 -0.80 -7.46 -8.76
C CYS A 60 -1.28 -8.46 -7.70
N LEU A 61 -1.99 -8.03 -6.68
CA LEU A 61 -2.57 -8.90 -5.67
C LEU A 61 -3.91 -9.51 -6.12
N ALA A 62 -4.75 -8.74 -6.80
CA ALA A 62 -6.08 -9.21 -7.22
C ALA A 62 -6.02 -10.45 -8.12
N THR A 63 -5.03 -10.54 -9.01
CA THR A 63 -4.92 -11.64 -9.98
C THR A 63 -4.62 -12.99 -9.33
N PRO A 64 -3.55 -13.17 -8.51
CA PRO A 64 -3.26 -14.46 -7.89
C PRO A 64 -4.31 -14.89 -6.87
N PHE A 65 -4.95 -13.95 -6.18
CA PHE A 65 -6.02 -14.24 -5.22
C PHE A 65 -7.40 -14.34 -5.88
N LYS A 66 -7.50 -14.09 -7.19
CA LYS A 66 -8.74 -14.16 -7.97
C LYS A 66 -9.86 -13.30 -7.34
N ILE A 67 -9.51 -12.11 -6.86
CA ILE A 67 -10.47 -11.15 -6.31
C ILE A 67 -11.46 -10.74 -7.41
N ARG A 68 -12.75 -10.78 -7.13
CA ARG A 68 -13.83 -10.50 -8.09
C ARG A 68 -14.69 -9.30 -7.72
N GLY A 69 -14.65 -8.87 -6.47
CA GLY A 69 -15.27 -7.63 -6.02
C GLY A 69 -14.49 -6.39 -6.46
N VAL A 70 -14.64 -5.29 -5.75
CA VAL A 70 -13.94 -4.03 -6.07
C VAL A 70 -12.42 -4.23 -6.06
N ASN A 71 -11.74 -3.60 -7.02
CA ASN A 71 -10.28 -3.63 -7.11
C ASN A 71 -9.78 -2.26 -7.58
N TYR A 72 -9.22 -1.48 -6.68
CA TYR A 72 -8.57 -0.22 -7.00
C TYR A 72 -7.55 0.15 -5.91
N SER A 73 -6.67 1.11 -6.25
CA SER A 73 -5.72 1.70 -5.30
C SER A 73 -6.08 3.15 -5.02
N ILE A 74 -5.82 3.58 -3.80
CA ILE A 74 -5.75 4.98 -3.41
C ILE A 74 -4.27 5.35 -3.33
N THR A 75 -3.94 6.58 -3.69
CA THR A 75 -2.60 7.14 -3.51
C THR A 75 -2.74 8.53 -2.87
N SER A 76 -2.34 8.64 -1.62
CA SER A 76 -2.41 9.84 -0.81
C SER A 76 -1.19 9.95 0.12
N ALA A 77 0.00 9.74 -0.47
CA ALA A 77 1.28 9.76 0.24
C ALA A 77 1.26 8.88 1.51
N CYS A 78 1.72 9.39 2.65
CA CYS A 78 1.80 8.65 3.91
C CYS A 78 0.43 8.23 4.49
N SER A 79 -0.67 8.83 4.03
CA SER A 79 -2.03 8.51 4.46
C SER A 79 -2.70 7.40 3.66
N THR A 80 -2.04 6.89 2.63
CA THR A 80 -2.60 5.93 1.66
C THR A 80 -3.27 4.74 2.33
N SER A 81 -2.57 4.03 3.21
CA SER A 81 -3.11 2.82 3.85
C SER A 81 -4.31 3.13 4.76
N ALA A 82 -4.27 4.26 5.48
CA ALA A 82 -5.40 4.69 6.30
C ALA A 82 -6.64 4.98 5.44
N HIS A 83 -6.46 5.64 4.30
CA HIS A 83 -7.55 5.88 3.35
C HIS A 83 -8.07 4.59 2.71
N CYS A 84 -7.19 3.62 2.40
CA CYS A 84 -7.61 2.30 1.91
C CYS A 84 -8.48 1.57 2.94
N ILE A 85 -8.09 1.59 4.22
CA ILE A 85 -8.85 0.99 5.31
C ILE A 85 -10.19 1.71 5.50
N GLY A 86 -10.19 3.04 5.56
CA GLY A 86 -11.41 3.83 5.71
C GLY A 86 -12.41 3.59 4.58
N ASN A 87 -11.97 3.66 3.32
CA ASN A 87 -12.82 3.39 2.16
C ASN A 87 -13.33 1.94 2.14
N GLY A 88 -12.49 0.96 2.50
CA GLY A 88 -12.92 -0.42 2.64
C GLY A 88 -14.03 -0.58 3.68
N THR A 89 -13.90 0.10 4.82
CA THR A 89 -14.91 0.13 5.88
C THR A 89 -16.23 0.73 5.37
N GLU A 90 -16.18 1.88 4.68
CA GLU A 90 -17.35 2.52 4.10
C GLU A 90 -18.06 1.62 3.07
N LEU A 91 -17.33 0.88 2.24
CA LEU A 91 -17.94 -0.06 1.29
C LEU A 91 -18.69 -1.19 1.99
N ILE A 92 -18.17 -1.69 3.11
CA ILE A 92 -18.85 -2.70 3.92
C ILE A 92 -20.09 -2.10 4.61
N GLN A 93 -19.98 -0.93 5.21
CA GLN A 93 -21.08 -0.20 5.83
C GLN A 93 -22.22 0.10 4.84
N MET A 94 -21.88 0.38 3.58
CA MET A 94 -22.86 0.59 2.49
C MET A 94 -23.43 -0.72 1.94
N GLY A 95 -23.03 -1.89 2.46
CA GLY A 95 -23.47 -3.19 1.97
C GLY A 95 -22.95 -3.55 0.57
N LYS A 96 -21.90 -2.90 0.07
CA LYS A 96 -21.36 -3.16 -1.27
C LYS A 96 -20.39 -4.32 -1.30
N GLN A 97 -19.69 -4.57 -0.20
CA GLN A 97 -18.77 -5.69 -0.03
C GLN A 97 -19.00 -6.31 1.35
N ASP A 98 -18.70 -7.60 1.50
CA ASP A 98 -18.70 -8.28 2.80
C ASP A 98 -17.27 -8.39 3.34
N ILE A 99 -16.28 -8.49 2.45
CA ILE A 99 -14.88 -8.58 2.80
C ILE A 99 -14.08 -7.59 1.94
N VAL A 100 -13.15 -6.85 2.55
CA VAL A 100 -12.19 -6.00 1.84
C VAL A 100 -10.79 -6.22 2.39
N PHE A 101 -9.86 -6.62 1.53
CA PHE A 101 -8.43 -6.56 1.83
C PHE A 101 -7.95 -5.11 1.67
N ALA A 102 -7.56 -4.47 2.76
CA ALA A 102 -7.23 -3.06 2.78
C ALA A 102 -5.85 -2.78 3.41
N GLY A 103 -5.10 -1.87 2.84
CA GLY A 103 -3.78 -1.54 3.36
C GLY A 103 -2.86 -0.89 2.35
N GLY A 104 -1.56 -1.17 2.44
CA GLY A 104 -0.56 -0.58 1.56
C GLY A 104 0.72 -1.38 1.45
N GLY A 105 1.49 -1.02 0.43
CA GLY A 105 2.84 -1.53 0.22
C GLY A 105 3.73 -0.43 -0.36
N GLU A 106 4.98 -0.41 0.09
CA GLU A 106 5.96 0.58 -0.34
C GLU A 106 7.29 -0.08 -0.69
N GLU A 107 7.92 0.33 -1.80
CA GLU A 107 9.26 -0.13 -2.13
C GLU A 107 10.32 0.68 -1.38
N LEU A 108 11.48 0.07 -1.12
CA LEU A 108 12.68 0.75 -0.67
C LEU A 108 13.67 0.83 -1.83
N ASP A 109 13.94 2.04 -2.31
CA ASP A 109 14.95 2.28 -3.32
C ASP A 109 15.54 3.69 -3.19
N TRP A 110 16.83 3.85 -3.49
CA TRP A 110 17.53 5.14 -3.41
C TRP A 110 16.91 6.21 -4.32
N THR A 111 16.26 5.82 -5.42
CA THR A 111 15.62 6.75 -6.36
C THR A 111 14.45 7.51 -5.75
N LEU A 112 13.82 6.96 -4.70
CA LEU A 112 12.84 7.67 -3.89
C LEU A 112 13.52 8.38 -2.71
N SER A 113 14.45 7.71 -2.04
CA SER A 113 15.11 8.25 -0.84
C SER A 113 15.85 9.56 -1.13
N CYS A 114 16.47 9.69 -2.31
CA CYS A 114 17.16 10.93 -2.70
C CYS A 114 16.22 12.14 -2.83
N LEU A 115 14.93 11.93 -3.11
CA LEU A 115 13.96 13.03 -3.16
C LEU A 115 13.64 13.55 -1.75
N PHE A 116 13.56 12.67 -0.77
CA PHE A 116 13.40 13.03 0.63
C PHE A 116 14.67 13.67 1.21
N ASP A 117 15.83 13.19 0.80
CA ASP A 117 17.12 13.79 1.18
C ASP A 117 17.26 15.20 0.63
N ALA A 118 16.92 15.41 -0.65
CA ALA A 118 16.96 16.72 -1.30
C ALA A 118 16.09 17.78 -0.61
N MET A 119 15.02 17.40 0.05
CA MET A 119 14.18 18.32 0.83
C MET A 119 14.61 18.44 2.31
N GLY A 120 15.72 17.80 2.69
CA GLY A 120 16.26 17.82 4.05
C GLY A 120 15.44 17.04 5.08
N ALA A 121 14.66 16.05 4.63
CA ALA A 121 13.74 15.30 5.48
C ALA A 121 14.34 14.02 6.09
N MET A 122 15.54 13.61 5.64
CA MET A 122 16.19 12.39 6.10
C MET A 122 16.93 12.59 7.42
N SER A 123 16.93 11.57 8.28
CA SER A 123 17.80 11.50 9.44
C SER A 123 19.27 11.46 9.00
N SER A 124 20.13 12.24 9.64
CA SER A 124 21.56 12.30 9.37
C SER A 124 22.45 12.29 10.61
N LYS A 125 21.91 12.61 11.79
CA LYS A 125 22.67 12.70 13.04
C LYS A 125 23.12 11.35 13.60
N TYR A 126 22.47 10.28 13.14
CA TYR A 126 22.66 8.92 13.68
C TYR A 126 23.37 7.97 12.72
N ASN A 127 24.10 8.51 11.71
CA ASN A 127 24.80 7.68 10.73
C ASN A 127 25.89 6.79 11.37
N ASP A 128 26.47 7.21 12.51
CA ASP A 128 27.45 6.42 13.26
C ASP A 128 26.82 5.38 14.20
N ALA A 129 25.47 5.44 14.39
CA ALA A 129 24.71 4.50 15.20
C ALA A 129 23.33 4.25 14.58
N PRO A 130 23.27 3.66 13.35
CA PRO A 130 22.06 3.59 12.52
C PRO A 130 20.90 2.83 13.17
N GLU A 131 21.21 1.87 14.05
CA GLU A 131 20.21 1.11 14.82
C GLU A 131 19.40 1.99 15.79
N THR A 132 19.86 3.21 16.08
CA THR A 132 19.18 4.19 16.95
C THR A 132 18.50 5.31 16.17
N ALA A 133 18.65 5.35 14.85
CA ALA A 133 18.19 6.45 14.00
C ALA A 133 16.66 6.54 13.90
N SER A 134 15.98 5.40 13.70
CA SER A 134 14.52 5.36 13.66
C SER A 134 13.96 5.51 15.08
N ARG A 135 13.37 6.69 15.35
CA ARG A 135 12.90 7.06 16.69
C ARG A 135 11.63 7.92 16.62
N THR A 136 10.57 7.33 16.13
CA THR A 136 9.26 7.96 15.99
C THR A 136 8.78 8.53 17.32
N TYR A 137 8.29 9.76 17.32
CA TYR A 137 7.82 10.53 18.50
C TYR A 137 8.90 10.92 19.54
N ASP A 138 10.15 10.50 19.37
CA ASP A 138 11.25 10.92 20.26
C ASP A 138 11.54 12.42 20.09
N ALA A 139 11.87 13.09 21.20
CA ALA A 139 12.22 14.52 21.20
C ALA A 139 13.49 14.82 20.38
N ASN A 140 14.41 13.85 20.28
CA ASN A 140 15.68 13.98 19.56
C ASN A 140 15.63 13.45 18.12
N ARG A 141 14.44 13.11 17.59
CA ARG A 141 14.33 12.68 16.19
C ARG A 141 14.79 13.80 15.25
N ASP A 142 15.37 13.42 14.13
CA ASP A 142 15.95 14.38 13.18
C ASP A 142 15.53 14.15 11.72
N GLY A 143 14.60 13.25 11.47
CA GLY A 143 14.09 12.99 10.14
C GLY A 143 13.69 11.54 9.89
N PHE A 144 13.40 11.25 8.63
CA PHE A 144 12.99 9.91 8.20
C PHE A 144 14.16 8.93 8.16
N VAL A 145 13.87 7.69 8.50
CA VAL A 145 14.65 6.52 8.15
C VAL A 145 13.78 5.68 7.21
N ILE A 146 14.05 5.79 5.92
CA ILE A 146 13.22 5.18 4.88
C ILE A 146 13.27 3.65 4.99
N ALA A 147 12.11 3.02 4.90
CA ALA A 147 11.96 1.57 4.87
C ALA A 147 10.97 1.14 3.78
N GLY A 148 11.04 -0.12 3.38
CA GLY A 148 10.05 -0.77 2.53
C GLY A 148 9.24 -1.77 3.33
N GLY A 149 8.11 -2.16 2.79
CA GLY A 149 7.26 -3.18 3.40
C GLY A 149 5.83 -3.17 2.88
N GLY A 150 5.03 -4.07 3.40
CA GLY A 150 3.59 -4.14 3.10
C GLY A 150 2.81 -4.61 4.31
N GLY A 151 1.62 -4.05 4.48
CA GLY A 151 0.67 -4.45 5.51
C GLY A 151 -0.75 -4.39 4.97
N VAL A 152 -1.50 -5.44 5.21
CA VAL A 152 -2.90 -5.55 4.79
C VAL A 152 -3.72 -6.07 5.96
N VAL A 153 -4.84 -5.43 6.24
CA VAL A 153 -5.87 -5.91 7.14
C VAL A 153 -7.03 -6.51 6.33
N VAL A 154 -7.68 -7.49 6.89
CA VAL A 154 -8.93 -8.04 6.36
C VAL A 154 -10.06 -7.36 7.10
N LEU A 155 -10.79 -6.50 6.41
CA LEU A 155 -12.04 -5.92 6.90
C LEU A 155 -13.16 -6.87 6.52
N GLU A 156 -14.06 -7.11 7.44
CA GLU A 156 -15.16 -8.05 7.24
C GLU A 156 -16.42 -7.56 7.94
N GLU A 157 -17.56 -7.75 7.29
CA GLU A 157 -18.86 -7.47 7.89
C GLU A 157 -19.04 -8.34 9.14
N LEU A 158 -19.57 -7.76 10.21
CA LEU A 158 -19.58 -8.39 11.54
C LEU A 158 -20.35 -9.72 11.58
N GLU A 159 -21.57 -9.74 11.04
CA GLU A 159 -22.38 -10.95 11.06
C GLU A 159 -21.79 -12.05 10.17
N HIS A 160 -21.16 -11.66 9.05
CA HIS A 160 -20.41 -12.59 8.20
C HIS A 160 -19.23 -13.20 8.98
N ALA A 161 -18.46 -12.39 9.69
CA ALA A 161 -17.33 -12.84 10.51
C ALA A 161 -17.78 -13.78 11.64
N LEU A 162 -18.87 -13.43 12.34
CA LEU A 162 -19.44 -14.25 13.41
C LEU A 162 -19.96 -15.58 12.88
N ALA A 163 -20.66 -15.58 11.75
CA ALA A 163 -21.25 -16.79 11.17
C ALA A 163 -20.21 -17.85 10.80
N ARG A 164 -18.99 -17.44 10.39
CA ARG A 164 -17.90 -18.39 10.10
C ARG A 164 -16.96 -18.65 11.28
N GLY A 165 -17.22 -18.06 12.46
CA GLY A 165 -16.38 -18.20 13.65
C GLY A 165 -15.01 -17.55 13.51
N ALA A 166 -14.92 -16.42 12.81
CA ALA A 166 -13.69 -15.69 12.60
C ALA A 166 -13.06 -15.22 13.92
N ARG A 167 -11.74 -15.21 13.99
CA ARG A 167 -11.04 -14.50 15.05
C ARG A 167 -11.10 -12.99 14.78
N ILE A 168 -11.86 -12.27 15.58
CA ILE A 168 -11.99 -10.82 15.50
C ILE A 168 -10.90 -10.18 16.37
N TYR A 169 -10.06 -9.35 15.78
CA TYR A 169 -8.98 -8.63 16.48
C TYR A 169 -9.41 -7.27 17.00
N GLY A 170 -10.40 -6.66 16.37
CA GLY A 170 -10.91 -5.35 16.73
C GLY A 170 -12.03 -4.92 15.79
N GLU A 171 -12.67 -3.82 16.10
CA GLU A 171 -13.73 -3.19 15.33
C GLU A 171 -13.28 -1.82 14.84
N VAL A 172 -13.52 -1.50 13.56
CA VAL A 172 -13.33 -0.14 13.03
C VAL A 172 -14.57 0.67 13.35
N THR A 173 -14.46 1.51 14.37
CA THR A 173 -15.60 2.29 14.91
C THR A 173 -15.78 3.65 14.23
N GLY A 174 -14.81 4.11 13.44
CA GLY A 174 -14.88 5.38 12.74
C GLY A 174 -13.71 5.61 11.79
N TYR A 175 -13.96 6.48 10.82
CA TYR A 175 -12.98 6.96 9.84
C TYR A 175 -13.26 8.43 9.55
N GLY A 176 -12.21 9.19 9.33
CA GLY A 176 -12.30 10.58 8.91
C GLY A 176 -11.08 10.99 8.11
N ALA A 177 -11.29 11.80 7.10
CA ALA A 177 -10.24 12.40 6.28
C ALA A 177 -10.52 13.89 6.11
N THR A 178 -9.52 14.73 6.33
CA THR A 178 -9.60 16.19 6.22
C THR A 178 -8.40 16.72 5.44
N SER A 179 -8.49 17.98 5.04
CA SER A 179 -7.40 18.69 4.39
C SER A 179 -6.97 19.88 5.26
N ASP A 180 -5.71 20.22 5.17
CA ASP A 180 -5.14 21.39 5.87
C ASP A 180 -5.49 22.74 5.21
N GLY A 181 -6.09 22.71 4.01
CA GLY A 181 -6.49 23.92 3.27
C GLY A 181 -5.52 24.37 2.22
#